data_61de9bfbe7dc4bbf9200c2862733a5a6
#
_entry.id   61de9bfbe7dc4bbf9200c2862733a5a6
#
_cell.length_a   1.000
_cell.length_b   1.000
_cell.length_c   1.000
_cell.angle_alpha   90.00
_cell.angle_beta   90.00
_cell.angle_gamma   90.00
#
_symmetry.space_group_name_H-M   'P 1'
#
loop_
_entity.id
_entity.type
_entity.pdbx_description
1 polymer ?
#
loop_
_entity_poly.entity_id
_entity_poly.type
_entity_poly.pdbx_seq_one_letter_code
_entity_poly.pdbx_strand_id
1 'polypeptide(L)'
;VSSAASDVYKRQQDYNRWGAIGYDWADPYRGDRVNSVLESKDKFNMEDMINLQIDYFSIPSKQIIELSKGHINNNIEHFEKLSRWNNVLDKNSIEAGIYIEWQTQIYFEFMKEYVPEPVQKYIEVQIYKVIEGISKMNSQQKSLFLDKTFDLAINSLEEKYGEDSSDWVYGQSNYKHVKIFHPLEKIVNDSIKDIIALKTYPRGGDGYTPGSTSNELNQRSGGSFRVVINTKDWDNSFATNSPGQSGNPKSKFYKNLYEDWGNDKFFPLLY
;
A
#
# COMPACT_ATOMS: atom_id res chain seq x y z
N VAL A 1 -1.26 -17.10 -1.34
CA VAL A 1 -1.32 -16.06 -2.36
C VAL A 1 -2.75 -15.99 -2.82
N SER A 2 -3.34 -14.80 -2.78
CA SER A 2 -4.60 -14.61 -3.50
C SER A 2 -4.32 -14.96 -4.96
N SER A 3 -4.64 -16.18 -5.34
CA SER A 3 -4.28 -16.79 -6.61
C SER A 3 -4.81 -15.98 -7.80
N ALA A 4 -5.97 -15.34 -7.64
CA ALA A 4 -6.59 -14.58 -8.72
C ALA A 4 -5.76 -13.36 -9.14
N ALA A 5 -5.21 -12.58 -8.21
CA ALA A 5 -4.40 -11.40 -8.54
C ALA A 5 -3.05 -11.79 -9.15
N SER A 6 -2.35 -12.79 -8.58
CA SER A 6 -1.06 -13.23 -9.11
C SER A 6 -1.19 -13.92 -10.48
N ASP A 7 -2.26 -14.68 -10.72
CA ASP A 7 -2.52 -15.30 -12.02
C ASP A 7 -2.76 -14.26 -13.12
N VAL A 8 -3.48 -13.21 -12.81
CA VAL A 8 -3.72 -12.09 -13.73
C VAL A 8 -2.41 -11.41 -14.11
N TYR A 9 -1.54 -11.10 -13.14
CA TYR A 9 -0.25 -10.45 -13.40
C TYR A 9 0.72 -11.32 -14.19
N LYS A 10 0.82 -12.62 -13.88
CA LYS A 10 1.66 -13.55 -14.64
C LYS A 10 1.21 -13.70 -16.09
N ARG A 11 -0.08 -13.62 -16.35
CA ARG A 11 -0.65 -13.71 -17.71
C ARG A 11 -0.47 -12.44 -18.52
N GLN A 12 -0.32 -11.26 -17.89
CA GLN A 12 0.00 -10.01 -18.58
C GLN A 12 1.32 -10.05 -19.35
N GLN A 13 2.32 -10.77 -18.84
CA GLN A 13 3.64 -10.84 -19.45
C GLN A 13 3.75 -11.81 -20.62
N ASP A 14 2.73 -12.64 -20.88
CA ASP A 14 2.77 -13.72 -21.87
C ASP A 14 1.64 -13.61 -22.92
N TYR A 15 1.42 -12.39 -23.43
CA TYR A 15 0.41 -12.11 -24.47
C TYR A 15 0.54 -13.02 -25.70
N ASN A 16 1.77 -13.36 -26.09
CA ASN A 16 2.02 -14.20 -27.25
C ASN A 16 1.55 -15.64 -27.07
N ARG A 17 1.47 -16.09 -25.81
CA ARG A 17 1.05 -17.46 -25.47
C ARG A 17 -0.45 -17.60 -25.28
N TRP A 18 -1.09 -16.59 -24.68
CA TRP A 18 -2.48 -16.69 -24.22
C TRP A 18 -3.47 -15.86 -25.04
N GLY A 19 -2.99 -14.97 -25.92
CA GLY A 19 -3.80 -13.95 -26.54
C GLY A 19 -4.24 -12.87 -25.56
N ALA A 20 -4.96 -11.87 -26.04
CA ALA A 20 -5.47 -10.79 -25.19
C ALA A 20 -6.66 -11.29 -24.36
N ILE A 21 -6.45 -11.44 -23.05
CA ILE A 21 -7.49 -11.81 -22.08
C ILE A 21 -8.12 -10.60 -21.40
N GLY A 22 -7.60 -9.40 -21.66
CA GLY A 22 -8.09 -8.12 -21.17
C GLY A 22 -7.22 -6.97 -21.69
N TYR A 23 -7.74 -5.75 -21.58
CA TYR A 23 -7.08 -4.54 -22.07
C TYR A 23 -6.88 -3.47 -21.00
N ASP A 24 -7.50 -3.65 -19.83
CA ASP A 24 -7.36 -2.78 -18.66
C ASP A 24 -6.84 -3.59 -17.46
N TRP A 25 -5.71 -3.17 -16.92
CA TRP A 25 -4.97 -3.91 -15.91
C TRP A 25 -4.53 -2.97 -14.79
N ALA A 26 -4.59 -3.45 -13.57
CA ALA A 26 -4.03 -2.75 -12.43
C ALA A 26 -2.49 -2.65 -12.53
N ASP A 27 -1.90 -1.76 -11.71
CA ASP A 27 -0.45 -1.62 -11.62
C ASP A 27 0.27 -2.96 -11.34
N PRO A 28 1.43 -3.23 -11.98
CA PRO A 28 2.12 -4.53 -11.89
C PRO A 28 2.89 -4.75 -10.59
N TYR A 29 3.07 -3.71 -9.79
CA TYR A 29 4.06 -3.63 -8.71
C TYR A 29 3.97 -4.73 -7.65
N ARG A 30 2.76 -5.17 -7.27
CA ARG A 30 2.60 -6.30 -6.33
C ARG A 30 3.15 -7.60 -6.91
N GLY A 31 2.82 -7.87 -8.17
CA GLY A 31 3.31 -9.04 -8.89
C GLY A 31 4.83 -8.99 -9.06
N ASP A 32 5.36 -7.86 -9.47
CA ASP A 32 6.80 -7.64 -9.66
C ASP A 32 7.56 -7.83 -8.34
N ARG A 33 7.03 -7.32 -7.22
CA ARG A 33 7.63 -7.52 -5.91
C ARG A 33 7.62 -8.98 -5.50
N VAL A 34 6.50 -9.68 -5.65
CA VAL A 34 6.40 -11.12 -5.36
C VAL A 34 7.41 -11.91 -6.19
N ASN A 35 7.48 -11.65 -7.50
CA ASN A 35 8.42 -12.31 -8.39
C ASN A 35 9.88 -12.02 -7.98
N SER A 36 10.23 -10.74 -7.73
CA SER A 36 11.59 -10.37 -7.33
C SER A 36 12.04 -11.04 -6.04
N VAL A 37 11.13 -11.23 -5.08
CA VAL A 37 11.45 -11.95 -3.84
C VAL A 37 11.62 -13.45 -4.13
N LEU A 38 10.69 -14.05 -4.87
CA LEU A 38 10.75 -15.49 -5.18
C LEU A 38 11.96 -15.87 -6.07
N GLU A 39 12.48 -14.94 -6.86
CA GLU A 39 13.68 -15.12 -7.68
C GLU A 39 14.97 -14.84 -6.91
N SER A 40 14.90 -14.25 -5.71
CA SER A 40 16.10 -13.85 -4.94
C SER A 40 16.87 -15.00 -4.32
N LYS A 41 16.25 -16.18 -4.16
CA LYS A 41 16.88 -17.38 -3.61
C LYS A 41 16.13 -18.66 -4.01
N ASP A 42 16.81 -19.79 -3.96
CA ASP A 42 16.27 -21.09 -4.40
C ASP A 42 15.32 -21.75 -3.40
N LYS A 43 15.40 -21.42 -2.12
CA LYS A 43 14.64 -22.07 -1.06
C LYS A 43 14.07 -21.04 -0.11
N PHE A 44 12.81 -21.28 0.27
CA PHE A 44 12.04 -20.45 1.21
C PHE A 44 11.57 -21.29 2.38
N ASN A 45 11.59 -20.72 3.58
CA ASN A 45 10.97 -21.30 4.77
C ASN A 45 9.58 -20.66 5.02
N MET A 46 8.89 -21.10 6.07
CA MET A 46 7.55 -20.61 6.42
C MET A 46 7.56 -19.12 6.76
N GLU A 47 8.57 -18.65 7.47
CA GLU A 47 8.71 -17.25 7.87
C GLU A 47 8.91 -16.35 6.65
N ASP A 48 9.73 -16.76 5.68
CA ASP A 48 9.89 -16.03 4.42
C ASP A 48 8.56 -15.83 3.69
N MET A 49 7.72 -16.86 3.67
CA MET A 49 6.43 -16.81 2.98
C MET A 49 5.40 -15.97 3.75
N ILE A 50 5.43 -16.00 5.08
CA ILE A 50 4.64 -15.11 5.93
C ILE A 50 5.05 -13.65 5.67
N ASN A 51 6.35 -13.37 5.73
CA ASN A 51 6.90 -12.03 5.51
C ASN A 51 6.57 -11.49 4.10
N LEU A 52 6.57 -12.34 3.07
CA LEU A 52 6.15 -11.94 1.73
C LEU A 52 4.68 -11.53 1.67
N GLN A 53 3.79 -12.16 2.44
CA GLN A 53 2.37 -11.81 2.47
C GLN A 53 2.06 -10.47 3.16
N ILE A 54 2.99 -10.00 3.99
CA ILE A 54 2.91 -8.71 4.70
C ILE A 54 4.03 -7.75 4.27
N ASP A 55 4.64 -7.99 3.11
CA ASP A 55 5.72 -7.14 2.59
C ASP A 55 5.17 -5.77 2.17
N TYR A 56 5.76 -4.71 2.72
CA TYR A 56 5.42 -3.31 2.47
C TYR A 56 6.47 -2.57 1.65
N PHE A 57 7.36 -3.29 0.96
CA PHE A 57 8.31 -2.67 0.05
C PHE A 57 7.61 -2.06 -1.17
N SER A 58 7.81 -0.77 -1.39
CA SER A 58 7.21 0.00 -2.48
C SER A 58 8.17 0.14 -3.65
N ILE A 59 7.88 -0.55 -4.76
CA ILE A 59 8.61 -0.35 -6.02
C ILE A 59 8.39 1.05 -6.59
N PRO A 60 7.16 1.63 -6.58
CA PRO A 60 6.94 3.00 -7.03
C PRO A 60 7.81 4.03 -6.29
N SER A 61 7.96 3.88 -4.96
CA SER A 61 8.80 4.82 -4.19
C SER A 61 10.25 4.78 -4.66
N LYS A 62 10.80 3.58 -4.82
CA LYS A 62 12.16 3.39 -5.32
C LYS A 62 12.35 4.05 -6.69
N GLN A 63 11.39 3.87 -7.61
CA GLN A 63 11.46 4.44 -8.95
C GLN A 63 11.37 5.97 -8.94
N ILE A 64 10.43 6.55 -8.18
CA ILE A 64 10.25 8.00 -8.09
C ILE A 64 11.49 8.65 -7.45
N ILE A 65 11.99 8.11 -6.35
CA ILE A 65 13.19 8.62 -5.68
C ILE A 65 14.39 8.59 -6.63
N GLU A 66 14.57 7.48 -7.35
CA GLU A 66 15.70 7.34 -8.29
C GLU A 66 15.61 8.35 -9.45
N LEU A 67 14.41 8.56 -10.02
CA LEU A 67 14.16 9.53 -11.06
C LEU A 67 14.40 10.98 -10.60
N SER A 68 14.34 11.22 -9.28
CA SER A 68 14.40 12.56 -8.68
C SER A 68 15.80 12.98 -8.25
N LYS A 69 16.76 12.06 -8.25
CA LYS A 69 18.17 12.36 -7.89
C LYS A 69 18.74 13.43 -8.82
N GLY A 70 19.24 14.50 -8.23
CA GLY A 70 19.77 15.65 -8.95
C GLY A 70 18.71 16.60 -9.56
N HIS A 71 17.42 16.40 -9.21
CA HIS A 71 16.30 17.22 -9.69
C HIS A 71 15.58 17.99 -8.58
N ILE A 72 15.88 17.72 -7.31
CA ILE A 72 15.30 18.39 -6.15
C ILE A 72 16.26 19.47 -5.66
N ASN A 73 15.76 20.70 -5.52
CA ASN A 73 16.52 21.85 -5.07
C ASN A 73 15.95 22.46 -3.78
N ASN A 74 14.64 22.35 -3.57
CA ASN A 74 13.96 22.77 -2.36
C ASN A 74 13.86 21.60 -1.37
N ASN A 75 13.82 21.91 -0.08
CA ASN A 75 13.67 20.90 0.98
C ASN A 75 14.69 19.72 0.91
N ILE A 76 15.94 20.05 0.51
CA ILE A 76 17.01 19.08 0.23
C ILE A 76 17.24 18.13 1.41
N GLU A 77 17.20 18.62 2.66
CA GLU A 77 17.41 17.78 3.85
C GLU A 77 16.38 16.64 3.95
N HIS A 78 15.11 16.92 3.66
CA HIS A 78 14.05 15.91 3.65
C HIS A 78 14.25 14.93 2.50
N PHE A 79 14.65 15.41 1.32
CA PHE A 79 14.94 14.54 0.19
C PHE A 79 16.17 13.66 0.41
N GLU A 80 17.22 14.17 1.05
CA GLU A 80 18.39 13.35 1.42
C GLU A 80 18.04 12.21 2.38
N LYS A 81 17.18 12.47 3.38
CA LYS A 81 16.64 11.41 4.25
C LYS A 81 15.87 10.39 3.43
N LEU A 82 14.94 10.86 2.59
CA LEU A 82 14.13 10.01 1.72
C LEU A 82 15.00 9.19 0.73
N SER A 83 16.06 9.75 0.19
CA SER A 83 16.97 9.07 -0.75
C SER A 83 17.76 7.91 -0.15
N ARG A 84 17.89 7.86 1.18
CA ARG A 84 18.56 6.79 1.95
C ARG A 84 17.56 5.80 2.56
N TRP A 85 16.26 6.06 2.40
CA TRP A 85 15.21 5.22 2.93
C TRP A 85 15.16 3.84 2.24
N ASN A 86 14.78 2.81 2.98
CA ASN A 86 14.71 1.42 2.52
C ASN A 86 13.49 1.12 1.62
N ASN A 87 12.66 2.12 1.33
CA ASN A 87 11.42 2.01 0.54
C ASN A 87 10.35 1.07 1.14
N VAL A 88 10.38 0.83 2.45
CA VAL A 88 9.37 0.04 3.15
C VAL A 88 8.35 0.99 3.77
N LEU A 89 7.10 0.88 3.35
CA LEU A 89 5.99 1.67 3.89
C LEU A 89 5.60 1.19 5.29
N ASP A 90 6.55 1.26 6.23
CA ASP A 90 6.31 0.92 7.63
C ASP A 90 5.50 2.00 8.34
N LYS A 91 4.58 1.59 9.21
CA LYS A 91 3.73 2.49 9.98
C LYS A 91 4.51 3.46 10.88
N ASN A 92 5.75 3.14 11.24
CA ASN A 92 6.60 3.99 12.09
C ASN A 92 7.59 4.86 11.29
N SER A 93 7.60 4.78 9.96
CA SER A 93 8.52 5.52 9.10
C SER A 93 8.00 6.92 8.79
N ILE A 94 8.84 7.93 9.04
CA ILE A 94 8.64 9.32 8.64
C ILE A 94 8.79 9.42 7.11
N GLU A 95 9.80 8.75 6.55
CA GLU A 95 10.07 8.76 5.11
C GLU A 95 8.90 8.18 4.32
N ALA A 96 8.23 7.15 4.85
CA ALA A 96 7.00 6.61 4.25
C ALA A 96 5.89 7.66 4.23
N GLY A 97 5.73 8.44 5.29
CA GLY A 97 4.77 9.55 5.36
C GLY A 97 5.08 10.63 4.33
N ILE A 98 6.34 11.07 4.23
CA ILE A 98 6.79 12.04 3.22
C ILE A 98 6.55 11.51 1.81
N TYR A 99 6.92 10.25 1.54
CA TYR A 99 6.76 9.65 0.22
C TYR A 99 5.29 9.58 -0.22
N ILE A 100 4.39 9.14 0.65
CA ILE A 100 2.98 8.99 0.30
C ILE A 100 2.32 10.37 0.03
N GLU A 101 2.67 11.40 0.80
CA GLU A 101 2.22 12.75 0.49
C GLU A 101 2.78 13.22 -0.85
N TRP A 102 4.06 12.99 -1.11
CA TRP A 102 4.67 13.34 -2.38
C TRP A 102 4.08 12.58 -3.58
N GLN A 103 3.85 11.28 -3.46
CA GLN A 103 3.16 10.51 -4.49
C GLN A 103 1.78 11.08 -4.79
N THR A 104 1.08 11.54 -3.77
CA THR A 104 -0.23 12.20 -3.91
C THR A 104 -0.12 13.50 -4.70
N GLN A 105 0.86 14.36 -4.39
CA GLN A 105 1.09 15.61 -5.13
C GLN A 105 1.55 15.36 -6.57
N ILE A 106 2.43 14.37 -6.78
CA ILE A 106 2.84 13.93 -8.12
C ILE A 106 1.61 13.54 -8.95
N TYR A 107 0.73 12.70 -8.38
CA TYR A 107 -0.46 12.24 -9.07
C TYR A 107 -1.38 13.40 -9.46
N PHE A 108 -1.71 14.27 -8.52
CA PHE A 108 -2.59 15.40 -8.78
C PHE A 108 -2.01 16.41 -9.79
N GLU A 109 -0.74 16.76 -9.66
CA GLU A 109 -0.10 17.69 -10.61
C GLU A 109 0.07 17.05 -12.00
N PHE A 110 0.34 15.74 -12.07
CA PHE A 110 0.36 15.03 -13.35
C PHE A 110 -1.02 15.00 -14.00
N MET A 111 -2.07 14.67 -13.26
CA MET A 111 -3.44 14.70 -13.77
C MET A 111 -3.83 16.10 -14.28
N LYS A 112 -3.48 17.14 -13.53
CA LYS A 112 -3.80 18.52 -13.88
C LYS A 112 -3.08 18.98 -15.17
N GLU A 113 -1.83 18.54 -15.38
CA GLU A 113 -1.01 18.97 -16.51
C GLU A 113 -1.28 18.16 -17.79
N TYR A 114 -1.49 16.83 -17.65
CA TYR A 114 -1.53 15.91 -18.79
C TYR A 114 -2.90 15.33 -19.11
N VAL A 115 -3.90 15.53 -18.25
CA VAL A 115 -5.25 15.00 -18.46
C VAL A 115 -6.24 16.17 -18.61
N PRO A 116 -6.98 16.27 -19.73
CA PRO A 116 -7.95 17.34 -19.93
C PRO A 116 -9.01 17.37 -18.80
N GLU A 117 -9.25 18.54 -18.21
CA GLU A 117 -10.14 18.76 -17.07
C GLU A 117 -11.51 18.04 -17.18
N PRO A 118 -12.23 18.11 -18.32
CA PRO A 118 -13.55 17.47 -18.43
C PRO A 118 -13.55 15.97 -18.23
N VAL A 119 -12.41 15.30 -18.45
CA VAL A 119 -12.31 13.83 -18.36
C VAL A 119 -11.66 13.34 -17.07
N GLN A 120 -10.97 14.21 -16.30
CA GLN A 120 -10.27 13.81 -15.07
C GLN A 120 -11.16 13.06 -14.07
N LYS A 121 -12.43 13.42 -13.96
CA LYS A 121 -13.40 12.77 -13.04
C LYS A 121 -13.87 11.38 -13.50
N TYR A 122 -13.53 10.98 -14.73
CA TYR A 122 -13.96 9.70 -15.30
C TYR A 122 -12.83 8.68 -15.46
N ILE A 123 -11.59 9.12 -15.31
CA ILE A 123 -10.41 8.26 -15.52
C ILE A 123 -9.51 8.29 -14.28
N GLU A 124 -8.94 7.16 -13.97
CA GLU A 124 -7.86 6.99 -13.03
C GLU A 124 -6.62 6.56 -13.80
N VAL A 125 -5.54 7.32 -13.68
CA VAL A 125 -4.26 6.98 -14.32
C VAL A 125 -3.46 6.10 -13.37
N GLN A 126 -3.07 4.92 -13.83
CA GLN A 126 -2.23 4.03 -13.03
C GLN A 126 -0.88 4.68 -12.72
N ILE A 127 -0.37 4.47 -11.51
CA ILE A 127 0.88 5.11 -11.06
C ILE A 127 2.08 4.76 -11.95
N TYR A 128 2.11 3.57 -12.55
CA TYR A 128 3.19 3.20 -13.48
C TYR A 128 3.20 4.09 -14.74
N LYS A 129 2.03 4.55 -15.20
CA LYS A 129 1.92 5.50 -16.33
C LYS A 129 2.39 6.89 -15.96
N VAL A 130 2.12 7.32 -14.72
CA VAL A 130 2.64 8.59 -14.19
C VAL A 130 4.17 8.53 -14.17
N ILE A 131 4.75 7.47 -13.61
CA ILE A 131 6.21 7.25 -13.55
C ILE A 131 6.82 7.18 -14.96
N GLU A 132 6.18 6.46 -15.88
CA GLU A 132 6.58 6.41 -17.28
C GLU A 132 6.56 7.82 -17.93
N GLY A 133 5.52 8.61 -17.68
CA GLY A 133 5.42 9.99 -18.15
C GLY A 133 6.57 10.86 -17.62
N ILE A 134 6.84 10.81 -16.32
CA ILE A 134 7.95 11.54 -15.70
C ILE A 134 9.30 11.09 -16.28
N SER A 135 9.50 9.80 -16.53
CA SER A 135 10.75 9.28 -17.09
C SER A 135 11.06 9.85 -18.46
N LYS A 136 10.02 10.15 -19.26
CA LYS A 136 10.12 10.73 -20.62
C LYS A 136 10.33 12.23 -20.65
N MET A 137 10.18 12.94 -19.53
CA MET A 137 10.45 14.38 -19.44
C MET A 137 11.94 14.66 -19.70
N ASN A 138 12.24 15.78 -20.36
CA ASN A 138 13.62 16.26 -20.41
C ASN A 138 14.09 16.74 -19.02
N SER A 139 15.41 16.97 -18.86
CA SER A 139 16.00 17.29 -17.54
C SER A 139 15.37 18.54 -16.90
N GLN A 140 15.09 19.57 -17.68
CA GLN A 140 14.50 20.81 -17.17
C GLN A 140 13.05 20.60 -16.72
N GLN A 141 12.23 19.93 -17.52
CA GLN A 141 10.85 19.58 -17.18
C GLN A 141 10.79 18.72 -15.92
N LYS A 142 11.68 17.71 -15.86
CA LYS A 142 11.78 16.81 -14.71
C LYS A 142 12.12 17.56 -13.43
N SER A 143 13.11 18.45 -13.46
CA SER A 143 13.47 19.29 -12.31
C SER A 143 12.32 20.18 -11.87
N LEU A 144 11.67 20.87 -12.80
CA LEU A 144 10.55 21.75 -12.46
C LEU A 144 9.38 20.96 -11.85
N PHE A 145 9.04 19.81 -12.41
CA PHE A 145 7.90 19.01 -11.97
C PHE A 145 8.17 18.35 -10.61
N LEU A 146 9.32 17.66 -10.46
CA LEU A 146 9.64 16.90 -9.24
C LEU A 146 9.95 17.82 -8.06
N ASP A 147 10.69 18.91 -8.27
CA ASP A 147 11.00 19.90 -7.24
C ASP A 147 9.72 20.57 -6.73
N LYS A 148 8.85 21.03 -7.66
CA LYS A 148 7.54 21.60 -7.32
C LYS A 148 6.66 20.62 -6.52
N THR A 149 6.54 19.37 -6.97
CA THR A 149 5.66 18.41 -6.30
C THR A 149 6.20 17.98 -4.95
N PHE A 150 7.53 17.94 -4.78
CA PHE A 150 8.15 17.68 -3.49
C PHE A 150 7.93 18.83 -2.50
N ASP A 151 8.11 20.08 -2.96
CA ASP A 151 7.84 21.26 -2.16
C ASP A 151 6.37 21.32 -1.70
N LEU A 152 5.43 21.05 -2.61
CA LEU A 152 4.00 20.94 -2.28
C LEU A 152 3.73 19.85 -1.23
N ALA A 153 4.44 18.72 -1.28
CA ALA A 153 4.27 17.64 -0.31
C ALA A 153 4.76 18.04 1.09
N ILE A 154 5.92 18.69 1.19
CA ILE A 154 6.45 19.16 2.47
C ILE A 154 5.53 20.22 3.06
N ASN A 155 5.14 21.24 2.29
CA ASN A 155 4.21 22.28 2.75
C ASN A 155 2.87 21.68 3.22
N SER A 156 2.36 20.66 2.52
CA SER A 156 1.14 19.96 2.91
C SER A 156 1.28 19.20 4.24
N LEU A 157 2.44 18.59 4.49
CA LEU A 157 2.72 17.91 5.75
C LEU A 157 2.85 18.90 6.91
N GLU A 158 3.55 20.01 6.70
CA GLU A 158 3.68 21.09 7.68
C GLU A 158 2.32 21.70 8.05
N GLU A 159 1.48 21.95 7.04
CA GLU A 159 0.11 22.46 7.26
C GLU A 159 -0.77 21.47 8.05
N LYS A 160 -0.66 20.17 7.74
CA LYS A 160 -1.51 19.14 8.36
C LYS A 160 -1.04 18.72 9.75
N TYR A 161 0.27 18.67 9.97
CA TYR A 161 0.87 17.99 11.14
C TYR A 161 1.90 18.86 11.90
N GLY A 162 2.20 20.07 11.40
CA GLY A 162 3.20 20.96 11.99
C GLY A 162 4.60 20.78 11.38
N GLU A 163 5.52 21.70 11.73
CA GLU A 163 6.87 21.77 11.18
C GLU A 163 7.81 20.64 11.69
N ASP A 164 7.46 19.99 12.81
CA ASP A 164 8.26 18.88 13.33
C ASP A 164 8.04 17.61 12.51
N SER A 165 9.02 17.24 11.70
CA SER A 165 8.94 16.05 10.86
C SER A 165 8.79 14.75 11.64
N SER A 166 9.02 14.73 12.96
CA SER A 166 8.76 13.55 13.80
C SER A 166 7.27 13.19 13.87
N ASP A 167 6.38 14.15 13.60
CA ASP A 167 4.94 13.96 13.57
C ASP A 167 4.43 13.42 12.21
N TRP A 168 5.28 13.34 11.18
CA TRP A 168 4.91 12.88 9.83
C TRP A 168 4.96 11.36 9.66
N VAL A 169 4.94 10.63 10.76
CA VAL A 169 4.96 9.16 10.79
C VAL A 169 3.76 8.59 10.03
N TYR A 170 4.00 7.66 9.10
CA TYR A 170 2.97 7.12 8.20
C TYR A 170 1.76 6.53 8.93
N GLY A 171 1.97 5.81 10.03
CA GLY A 171 0.91 5.20 10.85
C GLY A 171 0.34 6.07 11.96
N GLN A 172 0.63 7.37 11.99
CA GLN A 172 0.07 8.28 12.99
C GLN A 172 -1.47 8.42 12.86
N SER A 173 -2.14 8.87 13.95
CA SER A 173 -3.59 8.77 14.14
C SER A 173 -4.46 9.40 13.05
N ASN A 174 -3.95 10.40 12.35
CA ASN A 174 -4.67 11.13 11.31
C ASN A 174 -4.26 10.73 9.88
N TYR A 175 -3.39 9.72 9.73
CA TYR A 175 -2.82 9.39 8.45
C TYR A 175 -3.20 7.96 8.01
N LYS A 176 -2.41 6.92 8.33
CA LYS A 176 -2.65 5.57 7.82
C LYS A 176 -3.11 4.61 8.90
N HIS A 177 -4.36 4.16 8.81
CA HIS A 177 -4.92 3.19 9.74
C HIS A 177 -5.78 2.16 9.02
N VAL A 178 -5.92 0.98 9.63
CA VAL A 178 -7.02 0.07 9.35
C VAL A 178 -8.30 0.66 9.92
N LYS A 179 -9.24 1.00 9.07
CA LYS A 179 -10.53 1.61 9.41
C LYS A 179 -11.66 0.87 8.69
N ILE A 180 -11.88 -0.40 9.05
CA ILE A 180 -12.97 -1.20 8.50
C ILE A 180 -14.22 -0.93 9.33
N PHE A 181 -15.28 -0.49 8.67
CA PHE A 181 -16.55 -0.14 9.30
C PHE A 181 -17.60 -1.23 9.09
N HIS A 182 -18.38 -1.50 10.13
CA HIS A 182 -19.62 -2.24 9.97
C HIS A 182 -20.66 -1.39 9.23
N PRO A 183 -21.36 -1.91 8.21
CA PRO A 183 -22.32 -1.11 7.42
C PRO A 183 -23.39 -0.41 8.27
N LEU A 184 -23.80 -0.99 9.39
CA LEU A 184 -24.81 -0.43 10.28
C LEU A 184 -24.32 0.63 11.27
N GLU A 185 -23.02 0.88 11.40
CA GLU A 185 -22.45 1.83 12.37
C GLU A 185 -23.04 3.25 12.24
N LYS A 186 -23.48 3.62 11.03
CA LYS A 186 -24.03 4.96 10.76
C LYS A 186 -25.49 5.15 11.17
N ILE A 187 -26.21 4.04 11.42
CA ILE A 187 -27.67 4.05 11.62
C ILE A 187 -28.12 3.47 12.95
N VAL A 188 -27.20 2.88 13.73
CA VAL A 188 -27.49 2.34 15.07
C VAL A 188 -27.15 3.36 16.15
N ASN A 189 -27.75 3.19 17.34
CA ASN A 189 -27.37 3.97 18.51
C ASN A 189 -25.99 3.59 19.05
N ASP A 190 -25.42 4.43 19.94
CA ASP A 190 -24.06 4.27 20.44
C ASP A 190 -23.85 2.93 21.16
N SER A 191 -24.83 2.45 21.93
CA SER A 191 -24.73 1.17 22.65
C SER A 191 -24.59 -0.03 21.70
N ILE A 192 -25.24 0.00 20.55
CA ILE A 192 -25.10 -1.04 19.51
C ILE A 192 -23.79 -0.83 18.74
N LYS A 193 -23.44 0.42 18.45
CA LYS A 193 -22.21 0.77 17.77
C LYS A 193 -20.98 0.24 18.52
N ASP A 194 -20.92 0.40 19.84
CA ASP A 194 -19.82 -0.12 20.67
C ASP A 194 -19.65 -1.64 20.56
N ILE A 195 -20.74 -2.36 20.33
CA ILE A 195 -20.70 -3.82 20.14
C ILE A 195 -20.18 -4.21 18.76
N ILE A 196 -20.62 -3.52 17.72
CA ILE A 196 -20.34 -3.87 16.32
C ILE A 196 -19.06 -3.21 15.76
N ALA A 197 -18.63 -2.10 16.35
CA ALA A 197 -17.46 -1.37 15.85
C ALA A 197 -16.15 -2.15 15.99
N LEU A 198 -15.28 -1.94 15.02
CA LEU A 198 -13.92 -2.45 15.02
C LEU A 198 -12.95 -1.36 15.46
N LYS A 199 -11.92 -1.74 16.18
CA LYS A 199 -10.85 -0.81 16.57
C LYS A 199 -10.06 -0.36 15.35
N THR A 200 -9.43 0.79 15.46
CA THR A 200 -8.49 1.31 14.45
C THR A 200 -7.07 0.97 14.88
N TYR A 201 -6.26 0.46 13.96
CA TYR A 201 -4.86 0.12 14.19
C TYR A 201 -3.97 0.85 13.18
N PRO A 202 -2.80 1.42 13.58
CA PRO A 202 -1.78 1.88 12.65
C PRO A 202 -1.32 0.73 11.76
N ARG A 203 -1.20 0.97 10.45
CA ARG A 203 -0.76 -0.05 9.50
C ARG A 203 0.08 0.55 8.39
N GLY A 204 1.05 -0.22 7.90
CA GLY A 204 1.88 0.09 6.75
C GLY A 204 1.26 -0.29 5.41
N GLY A 205 2.06 -0.18 4.37
CA GLY A 205 1.72 -0.58 3.01
C GLY A 205 0.74 0.34 2.30
N ASP A 206 0.48 0.02 1.04
CA ASP A 206 -0.49 0.67 0.16
C ASP A 206 -1.09 -0.34 -0.83
N GLY A 207 -1.79 0.12 -1.85
CA GLY A 207 -2.35 -0.74 -2.89
C GLY A 207 -1.32 -1.36 -3.84
N TYR A 208 -0.06 -0.91 -3.79
CA TYR A 208 1.03 -1.37 -4.65
C TYR A 208 1.97 -2.36 -3.97
N THR A 209 1.78 -2.63 -2.67
CA THR A 209 2.60 -3.56 -1.89
C THR A 209 1.92 -4.93 -1.72
N PRO A 210 2.67 -6.06 -1.60
CA PRO A 210 2.09 -7.38 -1.34
C PRO A 210 1.23 -7.44 -0.09
N GLY A 211 1.59 -6.72 0.97
CA GLY A 211 0.77 -6.56 2.17
C GLY A 211 -0.60 -5.96 1.92
N SER A 212 -0.81 -5.40 0.75
CA SER A 212 -2.08 -4.95 0.15
C SER A 212 -3.03 -4.24 1.09
N THR A 213 -2.95 -2.94 1.07
CA THR A 213 -3.93 -2.05 1.68
C THR A 213 -4.57 -1.18 0.60
N SER A 214 -5.69 -0.50 0.88
CA SER A 214 -6.22 0.47 -0.09
C SER A 214 -5.25 1.63 -0.29
N ASN A 215 -5.30 2.28 -1.45
CA ASN A 215 -4.51 3.49 -1.75
C ASN A 215 -5.01 4.73 -0.97
N GLU A 216 -6.19 4.64 -0.35
CA GLU A 216 -6.69 5.68 0.55
C GLU A 216 -5.81 5.77 1.81
N LEU A 217 -5.78 6.93 2.45
CA LEU A 217 -5.07 7.17 3.71
C LEU A 217 -5.41 6.10 4.76
N ASN A 218 -6.70 5.76 4.87
CA ASN A 218 -7.14 4.71 5.77
C ASN A 218 -7.55 3.46 4.99
N GLN A 219 -7.05 2.34 5.41
CA GLN A 219 -7.40 1.05 4.82
C GLN A 219 -8.84 0.68 5.15
N ARG A 220 -9.70 0.63 4.14
CA ARG A 220 -11.10 0.18 4.22
C ARG A 220 -11.30 -1.21 3.66
N SER A 221 -10.38 -1.70 2.86
CA SER A 221 -10.38 -3.02 2.24
C SER A 221 -8.95 -3.54 2.09
N GLY A 222 -8.81 -4.81 1.74
CA GLY A 222 -7.51 -5.45 1.54
C GLY A 222 -7.58 -6.96 1.68
N GLY A 223 -6.44 -7.64 1.72
CA GLY A 223 -6.36 -9.09 1.91
C GLY A 223 -6.90 -9.51 3.28
N SER A 224 -8.18 -9.86 3.36
CA SER A 224 -8.81 -10.28 4.63
C SER A 224 -8.33 -11.64 5.11
N PHE A 225 -8.07 -12.56 4.19
CA PHE A 225 -7.57 -13.89 4.49
C PHE A 225 -6.19 -14.10 3.87
N ARG A 226 -5.24 -14.54 4.69
CA ARG A 226 -3.90 -14.93 4.28
C ARG A 226 -3.60 -16.30 4.86
N VAL A 227 -2.94 -17.16 4.09
CA VAL A 227 -2.58 -18.51 4.51
C VAL A 227 -1.23 -18.92 3.94
N VAL A 228 -0.44 -19.61 4.75
CA VAL A 228 0.82 -20.24 4.33
C VAL A 228 0.75 -21.69 4.77
N ILE A 229 0.74 -22.61 3.81
CA ILE A 229 0.59 -24.05 4.04
C ILE A 229 1.95 -24.74 3.95
N ASN A 230 2.29 -25.51 4.98
CA ASN A 230 3.41 -26.43 4.97
C ASN A 230 2.93 -27.82 4.54
N THR A 231 3.23 -28.20 3.30
CA THR A 231 2.77 -29.49 2.77
C THR A 231 3.48 -30.71 3.36
N LYS A 232 4.59 -30.51 4.07
CA LYS A 232 5.33 -31.57 4.75
C LYS A 232 4.82 -31.78 6.19
N ASP A 233 4.35 -30.71 6.81
CA ASP A 233 3.90 -30.71 8.22
C ASP A 233 2.70 -29.75 8.33
N TRP A 234 1.49 -30.29 8.25
CA TRP A 234 0.25 -29.50 8.19
C TRP A 234 0.02 -28.65 9.45
N ASP A 235 0.41 -29.16 10.63
CA ASP A 235 0.27 -28.44 11.89
C ASP A 235 1.24 -27.25 12.02
N ASN A 236 2.23 -27.17 11.11
CA ASN A 236 3.12 -26.04 10.97
C ASN A 236 2.69 -25.11 9.80
N SER A 237 1.39 -24.94 9.66
CA SER A 237 0.77 -23.99 8.71
C SER A 237 0.18 -22.82 9.47
N PHE A 238 0.10 -21.65 8.81
CA PHE A 238 -0.32 -20.42 9.45
C PHE A 238 -1.36 -19.67 8.62
N ALA A 239 -2.27 -18.99 9.31
CA ALA A 239 -3.25 -18.13 8.67
C ALA A 239 -3.50 -16.86 9.48
N THR A 240 -4.10 -15.88 8.83
CA THR A 240 -4.74 -14.74 9.47
C THR A 240 -6.03 -14.39 8.75
N ASN A 241 -7.01 -13.84 9.46
CA ASN A 241 -8.29 -13.46 8.88
C ASN A 241 -8.93 -12.30 9.66
N SER A 242 -9.90 -11.64 9.02
CA SER A 242 -10.57 -10.47 9.57
C SER A 242 -12.08 -10.50 9.23
N PRO A 243 -12.93 -10.03 10.15
CA PRO A 243 -12.65 -9.67 11.55
C PRO A 243 -12.78 -10.88 12.51
N GLY A 244 -13.53 -11.89 12.15
CA GLY A 244 -13.81 -13.12 12.89
C GLY A 244 -14.71 -14.05 12.08
N GLN A 245 -15.19 -15.13 12.68
CA GLN A 245 -15.94 -16.18 11.97
C GLN A 245 -17.45 -16.19 12.32
N SER A 246 -17.95 -15.23 13.12
CA SER A 246 -19.35 -15.15 13.50
C SER A 246 -19.99 -13.85 13.02
N GLY A 247 -21.17 -13.95 12.40
CA GLY A 247 -22.02 -12.78 12.10
C GLY A 247 -22.78 -12.23 13.33
N ASN A 248 -22.73 -12.92 14.48
CA ASN A 248 -23.41 -12.47 15.69
C ASN A 248 -22.46 -11.56 16.52
N PRO A 249 -22.77 -10.26 16.70
CA PRO A 249 -21.94 -9.34 17.45
C PRO A 249 -21.72 -9.70 18.92
N LYS A 250 -22.61 -10.53 19.50
CA LYS A 250 -22.50 -11.03 20.89
C LYS A 250 -21.60 -12.26 21.00
N SER A 251 -21.20 -12.86 19.89
CA SER A 251 -20.30 -14.01 19.88
C SER A 251 -18.86 -13.59 20.16
N LYS A 252 -18.12 -14.39 20.96
CA LYS A 252 -16.68 -14.22 21.13
C LYS A 252 -15.89 -14.35 19.82
N PHE A 253 -16.49 -14.96 18.78
CA PHE A 253 -15.88 -15.14 17.47
C PHE A 253 -16.25 -14.03 16.45
N TYR A 254 -16.90 -12.95 16.87
CA TYR A 254 -17.31 -11.88 15.96
C TYR A 254 -16.13 -11.05 15.45
N LYS A 255 -15.21 -10.68 16.33
CA LYS A 255 -14.05 -9.83 16.01
C LYS A 255 -12.73 -10.29 16.65
N ASN A 256 -12.66 -11.56 17.05
CA ASN A 256 -11.52 -12.10 17.79
C ASN A 256 -10.22 -12.21 16.97
N LEU A 257 -10.30 -12.22 15.65
CA LEU A 257 -9.15 -12.27 14.73
C LEU A 257 -8.68 -10.91 14.25
N TYR A 258 -9.47 -9.86 14.50
CA TYR A 258 -9.25 -8.56 13.90
C TYR A 258 -7.96 -7.86 14.37
N GLU A 259 -7.66 -7.99 15.68
CA GLU A 259 -6.46 -7.37 16.25
C GLU A 259 -5.18 -8.00 15.70
N ASP A 260 -5.11 -9.30 15.64
CA ASP A 260 -3.96 -10.02 15.10
C ASP A 260 -3.79 -9.73 13.59
N TRP A 261 -4.89 -9.76 12.84
CA TRP A 261 -4.87 -9.40 11.43
C TRP A 261 -4.43 -7.93 11.22
N GLY A 262 -4.93 -7.00 12.03
CA GLY A 262 -4.57 -5.58 11.99
C GLY A 262 -3.11 -5.29 12.29
N ASN A 263 -2.46 -6.17 13.07
CA ASN A 263 -1.05 -6.11 13.45
C ASN A 263 -0.17 -7.11 12.70
N ASP A 264 -0.64 -7.63 11.56
CA ASP A 264 0.08 -8.57 10.68
C ASP A 264 0.53 -9.88 11.36
N LYS A 265 -0.20 -10.31 12.39
CA LYS A 265 0.04 -11.57 13.09
C LYS A 265 -0.73 -12.72 12.48
N PHE A 266 -0.16 -13.89 12.59
CA PHE A 266 -0.73 -15.15 12.11
C PHE A 266 -0.96 -16.11 13.27
N PHE A 267 -1.98 -16.96 13.14
CA PHE A 267 -2.25 -18.05 14.07
C PHE A 267 -1.97 -19.40 13.40
N PRO A 268 -1.56 -20.44 14.17
CA PRO A 268 -1.34 -21.76 13.62
C PRO A 268 -2.67 -22.40 13.17
N LEU A 269 -2.61 -23.08 12.03
CA LEU A 269 -3.67 -23.97 11.57
C LEU A 269 -3.36 -25.38 12.02
N LEU A 270 -4.11 -25.89 12.99
CA LEU A 270 -3.96 -27.25 13.49
C LEU A 270 -4.90 -28.17 12.72
N TYR A 271 -4.37 -29.33 12.29
CA TYR A 271 -5.11 -30.36 11.59
C TYR A 271 -5.77 -31.33 12.55
#